data_73665e887f8ae4867827a086e33b1461
#
_entry.id   73665e887f8ae4867827a086e33b1461
#
_cell.length_a   1.000
_cell.length_b   1.000
_cell.length_c   1.000
_cell.angle_alpha   90.00
_cell.angle_beta   90.00
_cell.angle_gamma   90.00
#
_symmetry.space_group_name_H-M   'P 1'
#
loop_
_entity.id
_entity.type
_entity.pdbx_description
1 polymer ?
#
loop_
_entity_poly.entity_id
_entity_poly.type
_entity_poly.pdbx_seq_one_letter_code
_entity_poly.pdbx_strand_id
1 'polypeptide(L)'
;SVINEQMKIAAARALADLAKEPVPQEVIDLYGGAPLSFGIDYVIPKPIDPRIIEWECPAVAQAAMISGVAQSPIRDMEAYTLELRKRIAAARERVAGVVRSYL
;
A
#
# COMPACT_ATOMS: atom_id res chain seq x y z
N SER A 1 14.65 -12.51 -11.69
CA SER A 1 13.44 -12.47 -10.88
C SER A 1 12.20 -12.52 -11.77
N VAL A 2 11.16 -13.16 -11.31
CA VAL A 2 9.91 -13.28 -12.04
C VAL A 2 8.74 -12.86 -11.17
N ILE A 3 7.69 -12.35 -11.82
CA ILE A 3 6.40 -12.10 -11.20
C ILE A 3 5.51 -13.28 -11.58
N ASN A 4 5.04 -14.02 -10.58
CA ASN A 4 4.20 -15.19 -10.81
C ASN A 4 2.74 -14.95 -10.42
N GLU A 5 1.88 -15.95 -10.66
CA GLU A 5 0.44 -15.82 -10.38
C GLU A 5 0.15 -15.66 -8.88
N GLN A 6 0.91 -16.33 -8.00
CA GLN A 6 0.73 -16.18 -6.55
C GLN A 6 0.98 -14.75 -6.10
N MET A 7 1.98 -14.08 -6.65
CA MET A 7 2.28 -12.67 -6.37
C MET A 7 1.16 -11.76 -6.84
N LYS A 8 0.60 -12.00 -8.02
CA LYS A 8 -0.53 -11.22 -8.56
C LYS A 8 -1.79 -11.40 -7.71
N ILE A 9 -2.09 -12.62 -7.31
CA ILE A 9 -3.23 -12.92 -6.44
C ILE A 9 -3.06 -12.26 -5.07
N ALA A 10 -1.84 -12.30 -4.50
CA ALA A 10 -1.55 -11.65 -3.22
C ALA A 10 -1.77 -10.14 -3.29
N ALA A 11 -1.33 -9.50 -4.38
CA ALA A 11 -1.57 -8.08 -4.61
C ALA A 11 -3.06 -7.76 -4.68
N ALA A 12 -3.81 -8.53 -5.45
CA ALA A 12 -5.25 -8.34 -5.61
C ALA A 12 -6.00 -8.51 -4.27
N ARG A 13 -5.63 -9.53 -3.49
CA ARG A 13 -6.23 -9.78 -2.17
C ARG A 13 -5.91 -8.65 -1.19
N ALA A 14 -4.68 -8.17 -1.17
CA ALA A 14 -4.28 -7.06 -0.30
C ALA A 14 -5.10 -5.81 -0.60
N LEU A 15 -5.31 -5.47 -1.87
CA LEU A 15 -6.15 -4.35 -2.27
C LEU A 15 -7.61 -4.56 -1.87
N ALA A 16 -8.16 -5.75 -2.09
CA ALA A 16 -9.53 -6.08 -1.72
C ALA A 16 -9.75 -5.97 -0.20
N ASP A 17 -8.81 -6.47 0.58
CA ASP A 17 -8.88 -6.42 2.04
C ASP A 17 -8.76 -4.98 2.55
N LEU A 18 -7.85 -4.20 1.97
CA LEU A 18 -7.68 -2.79 2.33
C LEU A 18 -8.95 -1.98 2.02
N ALA A 19 -9.64 -2.28 0.93
CA ALA A 19 -10.88 -1.58 0.56
C ALA A 19 -11.98 -1.70 1.63
N LYS A 20 -11.93 -2.77 2.44
CA LYS A 20 -12.89 -3.02 3.52
C LYS A 20 -12.56 -2.27 4.81
N GLU A 21 -11.34 -1.76 4.95
CA GLU A 21 -10.93 -0.98 6.11
C GLU A 21 -11.52 0.43 6.06
N PRO A 22 -11.75 1.07 7.21
CA PRO A 22 -12.18 2.47 7.23
C PRO A 22 -11.23 3.36 6.44
N VAL A 23 -11.77 4.26 5.62
CA VAL A 23 -10.96 5.16 4.79
C VAL A 23 -10.48 6.34 5.63
N PRO A 24 -9.16 6.66 5.63
CA PRO A 24 -8.65 7.81 6.35
C PRO A 24 -9.25 9.12 5.86
N GLN A 25 -9.44 10.08 6.75
CA GLN A 25 -10.00 11.37 6.41
C GLN A 25 -9.17 12.11 5.35
N GLU A 26 -7.85 11.97 5.39
CA GLU A 26 -6.97 12.59 4.38
C GLU A 26 -7.28 12.11 2.96
N VAL A 27 -7.65 10.83 2.80
CA VAL A 27 -8.03 10.27 1.49
C VAL A 27 -9.40 10.79 1.07
N ILE A 28 -10.35 10.83 1.99
CA ILE A 28 -11.70 11.37 1.75
C ILE A 28 -11.59 12.83 1.28
N ASP A 29 -10.78 13.62 1.94
CA ASP A 29 -10.60 15.04 1.62
C ASP A 29 -10.01 15.25 0.22
N LEU A 30 -9.06 14.40 -0.17
CA LEU A 30 -8.45 14.45 -1.50
C LEU A 30 -9.45 14.12 -2.62
N TYR A 31 -10.52 13.39 -2.32
CA TYR A 31 -11.53 12.99 -3.29
C TYR A 31 -12.87 13.71 -3.11
N GLY A 32 -12.83 14.95 -2.61
CA GLY A 32 -13.98 15.84 -2.57
C GLY A 32 -14.74 15.88 -1.25
N GLY A 33 -14.29 15.16 -0.23
CA GLY A 33 -14.86 15.22 1.12
C GLY A 33 -16.11 14.38 1.34
N ALA A 34 -16.67 13.73 0.32
CA ALA A 34 -17.81 12.84 0.49
C ALA A 34 -17.37 11.53 1.17
N PRO A 35 -18.20 10.95 2.06
CA PRO A 35 -17.83 9.70 2.72
C PRO A 35 -17.48 8.58 1.74
N LEU A 36 -16.40 7.85 2.04
CA LEU A 36 -15.97 6.69 1.28
C LEU A 36 -16.00 5.46 2.18
N SER A 37 -16.66 4.41 1.74
CA SER A 37 -16.71 3.14 2.46
C SER A 37 -16.89 1.99 1.48
N PHE A 38 -16.49 0.79 1.90
CA PHE A 38 -16.61 -0.40 1.07
C PHE A 38 -18.04 -0.58 0.57
N GLY A 39 -18.20 -0.79 -0.73
CA GLY A 39 -19.48 -0.97 -1.36
C GLY A 39 -19.35 -0.97 -2.88
N ILE A 40 -20.47 -0.87 -3.58
CA ILE A 40 -20.51 -0.95 -5.05
C ILE A 40 -19.63 0.13 -5.73
N ASP A 41 -19.50 1.30 -5.09
CA ASP A 41 -18.71 2.42 -5.63
C ASP A 41 -17.30 2.51 -5.03
N TYR A 42 -16.93 1.59 -4.14
CA TYR A 42 -15.62 1.55 -3.51
C TYR A 42 -15.23 0.11 -3.23
N VAL A 43 -14.81 -0.59 -4.26
CA VAL A 43 -14.38 -2.00 -4.17
C VAL A 43 -12.86 -2.14 -4.20
N ILE A 44 -12.15 -1.04 -4.49
CA ILE A 44 -10.70 -0.95 -4.49
C ILE A 44 -10.29 0.40 -3.89
N PRO A 45 -9.18 0.47 -3.11
CA PRO A 45 -8.71 1.74 -2.56
C PRO A 45 -8.38 2.76 -3.65
N LYS A 46 -8.49 4.04 -3.32
CA LYS A 46 -8.10 5.11 -4.24
C LYS A 46 -6.59 5.06 -4.51
N PRO A 47 -6.15 5.34 -5.75
CA PRO A 47 -4.73 5.16 -6.13
C PRO A 47 -3.71 5.92 -5.28
N ILE A 48 -4.10 7.05 -4.69
CA ILE A 48 -3.19 7.84 -3.85
C ILE A 48 -3.33 7.52 -2.36
N ASP A 49 -4.08 6.48 -1.99
CA ASP A 49 -4.17 6.02 -0.62
C ASP A 49 -2.80 5.50 -0.17
N PRO A 50 -2.13 6.13 0.81
CA PRO A 50 -0.78 5.76 1.20
C PRO A 50 -0.69 4.38 1.85
N ARG A 51 -1.80 3.82 2.31
CA ARG A 51 -1.86 2.48 2.91
C ARG A 51 -1.62 1.37 1.89
N ILE A 52 -1.82 1.64 0.58
CA ILE A 52 -1.67 0.61 -0.47
C ILE A 52 -0.28 -0.02 -0.42
N ILE A 53 0.77 0.80 -0.34
CA ILE A 53 2.15 0.30 -0.31
C ILE A 53 2.38 -0.57 0.93
N GLU A 54 1.89 -0.13 2.10
CA GLU A 54 2.06 -0.87 3.36
C GLU A 54 1.34 -2.22 3.36
N TRP A 55 0.22 -2.33 2.65
CA TRP A 55 -0.57 -3.56 2.57
C TRP A 55 -0.11 -4.47 1.44
N GLU A 56 0.17 -3.90 0.27
CA GLU A 56 0.46 -4.67 -0.93
C GLU A 56 1.89 -5.19 -0.96
N CYS A 57 2.89 -4.37 -0.64
CA CYS A 57 4.29 -4.79 -0.72
C CYS A 57 4.62 -5.98 0.20
N PRO A 58 4.23 -6.00 1.48
CA PRO A 58 4.46 -7.18 2.32
C PRO A 58 3.74 -8.42 1.81
N ALA A 59 2.50 -8.29 1.32
CA ALA A 59 1.74 -9.41 0.80
C ALA A 59 2.40 -10.04 -0.43
N VAL A 60 2.86 -9.21 -1.36
CA VAL A 60 3.55 -9.67 -2.58
C VAL A 60 4.90 -10.28 -2.24
N ALA A 61 5.66 -9.65 -1.33
CA ALA A 61 6.95 -10.18 -0.89
C ALA A 61 6.80 -11.55 -0.22
N GLN A 62 5.79 -11.72 0.61
CA GLN A 62 5.50 -13.01 1.26
C GLN A 62 5.13 -14.08 0.23
N ALA A 63 4.29 -13.74 -0.75
CA ALA A 63 3.92 -14.66 -1.82
C ALA A 63 5.13 -15.08 -2.65
N ALA A 64 6.06 -14.16 -2.92
CA ALA A 64 7.30 -14.46 -3.63
C ALA A 64 8.17 -15.45 -2.85
N MET A 65 8.26 -15.29 -1.53
CA MET A 65 9.02 -16.21 -0.68
C MET A 65 8.37 -17.59 -0.61
N ILE A 66 7.06 -17.65 -0.39
CA ILE A 66 6.30 -18.92 -0.31
C ILE A 66 6.39 -19.70 -1.62
N SER A 67 6.31 -19.01 -2.77
CA SER A 67 6.38 -19.65 -4.07
C SER A 67 7.81 -19.93 -4.57
N GLY A 68 8.83 -19.54 -3.79
CA GLY A 68 10.21 -19.89 -4.04
C GLY A 68 10.94 -19.04 -5.09
N VAL A 69 10.36 -17.91 -5.51
CA VAL A 69 10.98 -17.04 -6.52
C VAL A 69 11.75 -15.84 -5.93
N ALA A 70 11.70 -15.66 -4.62
CA ALA A 70 12.42 -14.56 -3.97
C ALA A 70 13.93 -14.83 -3.97
N GLN A 71 14.73 -13.91 -4.52
CA GLN A 71 16.19 -14.00 -4.57
C GLN A 71 16.82 -13.55 -3.24
N SER A 72 16.19 -12.65 -2.54
CA SER A 72 16.63 -12.14 -1.23
C SER A 72 15.47 -12.19 -0.23
N PRO A 73 15.21 -13.37 0.36
CA PRO A 73 14.08 -13.53 1.27
C PRO A 73 14.16 -12.59 2.46
N ILE A 74 13.00 -12.06 2.86
CA ILE A 74 12.86 -11.23 4.03
C ILE A 74 12.74 -12.13 5.25
N ARG A 75 13.62 -11.96 6.24
CA ARG A 75 13.65 -12.80 7.44
C ARG A 75 12.66 -12.34 8.52
N ASP A 76 12.42 -11.03 8.59
CA ASP A 76 11.54 -10.42 9.58
C ASP A 76 10.56 -9.49 8.87
N MET A 77 9.33 -9.98 8.68
CA MET A 77 8.27 -9.23 7.99
C MET A 77 7.81 -8.00 8.78
N GLU A 78 7.84 -8.07 10.12
CA GLU A 78 7.46 -6.92 10.94
C GLU A 78 8.49 -5.78 10.78
N ALA A 79 9.78 -6.12 10.82
CA ALA A 79 10.84 -5.15 10.61
C ALA A 79 10.79 -4.57 9.19
N TYR A 80 10.51 -5.38 8.20
CA TYR A 80 10.34 -4.95 6.82
C TYR A 80 9.19 -3.95 6.70
N THR A 81 8.03 -4.25 7.26
CA THR A 81 6.86 -3.37 7.22
C THR A 81 7.12 -2.05 7.93
N LEU A 82 7.79 -2.09 9.08
CA LEU A 82 8.15 -0.89 9.82
C LEU A 82 9.11 0.00 9.02
N GLU A 83 10.12 -0.59 8.39
CA GLU A 83 11.06 0.14 7.54
C GLU A 83 10.36 0.75 6.33
N LEU A 84 9.43 0.03 5.73
CA LEU A 84 8.61 0.52 4.62
C LEU A 84 7.78 1.74 5.02
N ARG A 85 7.14 1.70 6.19
CA ARG A 85 6.40 2.84 6.74
C ARG A 85 7.28 4.07 6.92
N LYS A 86 8.50 3.88 7.43
CA LYS A 86 9.47 4.97 7.59
C LYS A 86 9.85 5.59 6.25
N ARG A 87 10.07 4.76 5.23
CA ARG A 87 10.40 5.24 3.88
C ARG A 87 9.25 6.03 3.26
N ILE A 88 8.03 5.56 3.41
CA ILE A 88 6.83 6.25 2.92
C ILE A 88 6.68 7.59 3.62
N ALA A 89 6.80 7.65 4.93
CA ALA A 89 6.69 8.88 5.70
C ALA A 89 7.77 9.90 5.29
N ALA A 90 9.02 9.45 5.12
CA ALA A 90 10.12 10.29 4.68
C ALA A 90 9.90 10.83 3.26
N ALA A 91 9.39 10.00 2.34
CA ALA A 91 9.08 10.42 0.97
C ALA A 91 7.95 11.46 0.95
N ARG A 92 6.91 11.26 1.74
CA ARG A 92 5.79 12.21 1.85
C ARG A 92 6.26 13.55 2.41
N GLU A 93 7.14 13.54 3.41
CA GLU A 93 7.69 14.76 3.99
C GLU A 93 8.57 15.53 3.00
N ARG A 94 9.37 14.83 2.19
CA ARG A 94 10.16 15.45 1.12
C ARG A 94 9.26 16.14 0.08
N VAL A 95 8.20 15.46 -0.36
CA VAL A 95 7.24 16.01 -1.32
C VAL A 95 6.55 17.24 -0.75
N ALA A 96 6.09 17.17 0.50
CA ALA A 96 5.46 18.29 1.19
C ALA A 96 6.41 19.48 1.31
N GLY A 97 7.69 19.24 1.59
CA GLY A 97 8.73 20.28 1.63
C GLY A 97 8.93 20.96 0.29
N VAL A 98 8.98 20.21 -0.80
CA VAL A 98 9.08 20.74 -2.15
C VAL A 98 7.88 21.60 -2.50
N VAL A 99 6.66 21.11 -2.23
CA VAL A 99 5.42 21.86 -2.49
C VAL A 99 5.43 23.18 -1.72
N ARG A 100 5.78 23.15 -0.42
CA ARG A 100 5.84 24.36 0.40
C ARG A 100 6.82 25.40 -0.15
N SER A 101 7.92 24.96 -0.78
CA SER A 101 8.92 25.87 -1.33
C SER A 101 8.42 26.65 -2.55
N TYR A 102 7.34 26.18 -3.19
CA TYR A 102 6.72 26.85 -4.34
C TYR A 102 5.48 27.68 -3.98
N LEU A 103 5.07 27.64 -2.73
CA LEU A 103 3.93 28.43 -2.24
C LEU A 103 4.40 29.70 -1.54
#